data_3983edeca3b054d6199afb15276644c4
#
_entry.id   3983edeca3b054d6199afb15276644c4
#
_cell.length_a   1.000
_cell.length_b   1.000
_cell.length_c   1.000
_cell.angle_alpha   90.00
_cell.angle_beta   90.00
_cell.angle_gamma   90.00
#
_symmetry.space_group_name_H-M   'P 1'
#
loop_
_entity.id
_entity.type
_entity.pdbx_description
1 polymer ?
#
loop_
_entity_poly.entity_id
_entity_poly.type
_entity_poly.pdbx_seq_one_letter_code
_entity_poly.pdbx_strand_id
1 'polypeptide(L)'
;NNSTGNLNFQTSGNIWMENQGGTKVWIKALADAGVELYHNNSLKFATTSTGVSITGNVLPEANNTRNIGDGSTNFNSIWASTRFRGNDNVKLVLGNSQNLSIRYDGTNNIIGSPVADDLHIKSGTGDNDSNFCAKFIHGGTVELYHNNSLKFATTSTGVTVTGDMNISDGTGQSHYQITQTN
;
A
#
# COMPACT_ATOMS: atom_id res chain seq x y z
N ASN A 1 50.15 9.01 -2.79
CA ASN A 1 49.39 9.35 -3.99
C ASN A 1 49.55 8.20 -4.99
N ASN A 2 48.60 7.28 -4.99
CA ASN A 2 48.63 6.14 -5.89
C ASN A 2 47.71 6.44 -7.08
N SER A 3 48.25 6.71 -8.24
CA SER A 3 47.49 7.09 -9.44
C SER A 3 46.75 5.93 -10.15
N THR A 4 46.92 4.69 -9.69
CA THR A 4 46.38 3.48 -10.35
C THR A 4 45.87 2.40 -9.40
N GLY A 5 45.58 2.71 -8.17
CA GLY A 5 45.10 1.71 -7.18
C GLY A 5 44.19 2.28 -6.11
N ASN A 6 43.69 1.37 -5.25
CA ASN A 6 42.84 1.73 -4.13
C ASN A 6 43.61 2.45 -3.02
N LEU A 7 42.96 3.43 -2.36
CA LEU A 7 43.44 3.97 -1.09
C LEU A 7 42.92 3.08 0.03
N ASN A 8 43.78 2.34 0.69
CA ASN A 8 43.44 1.44 1.78
C ASN A 8 43.78 2.09 3.13
N PHE A 9 42.77 2.21 3.99
CA PHE A 9 42.97 2.51 5.42
C PHE A 9 42.83 1.19 6.19
N GLN A 10 43.88 0.76 6.88
CA GLN A 10 43.91 -0.45 7.69
C GLN A 10 44.23 -0.11 9.14
N THR A 11 43.41 -0.58 10.04
CA THR A 11 43.58 -0.42 11.49
C THR A 11 42.94 -1.58 12.21
N SER A 12 43.43 -1.94 13.39
CA SER A 12 42.77 -2.88 14.27
C SER A 12 41.62 -2.26 15.10
N GLY A 13 41.45 -0.94 14.99
CA GLY A 13 40.41 -0.19 15.69
C GLY A 13 39.43 0.49 14.74
N ASN A 14 38.83 1.55 15.21
CA ASN A 14 37.84 2.32 14.44
C ASN A 14 38.51 3.29 13.46
N ILE A 15 37.83 3.60 12.36
CA ILE A 15 38.18 4.69 11.44
C ILE A 15 37.16 5.81 11.62
N TRP A 16 37.63 7.00 11.92
CA TRP A 16 36.81 8.21 12.04
C TRP A 16 37.24 9.25 11.02
N MET A 17 36.26 9.85 10.35
CA MET A 17 36.43 11.04 9.53
C MET A 17 35.74 12.19 10.24
N GLU A 18 36.53 13.17 10.61
CA GLU A 18 36.09 14.34 11.40
C GLU A 18 36.82 15.59 10.99
N ASN A 19 36.37 16.77 11.43
CA ASN A 19 37.07 18.00 11.19
C ASN A 19 38.36 18.09 12.02
N GLN A 20 39.24 18.96 11.65
CA GLN A 20 40.43 19.32 12.46
C GLN A 20 39.97 19.76 13.86
N GLY A 21 40.47 19.11 14.89
CA GLY A 21 40.07 19.34 16.28
C GLY A 21 38.96 18.44 16.83
N GLY A 22 38.47 17.48 16.04
CA GLY A 22 37.58 16.41 16.55
C GLY A 22 36.20 16.86 17.01
N THR A 23 35.74 18.05 16.62
CA THR A 23 34.47 18.60 17.10
C THR A 23 33.27 18.27 16.21
N LYS A 24 33.52 17.82 14.97
CA LYS A 24 32.51 17.44 13.99
C LYS A 24 32.84 16.10 13.35
N VAL A 25 32.02 15.12 13.62
CA VAL A 25 32.11 13.78 13.01
C VAL A 25 31.28 13.74 11.75
N TRP A 26 31.78 13.12 10.69
CA TRP A 26 31.06 12.85 9.44
C TRP A 26 30.81 11.36 9.24
N ILE A 27 31.87 10.54 9.45
CA ILE A 27 31.80 9.08 9.23
C ILE A 27 32.54 8.39 10.37
N LYS A 28 31.94 7.28 10.85
CA LYS A 28 32.61 6.30 11.69
C LYS A 28 32.49 4.92 11.06
N ALA A 29 33.61 4.20 10.95
CA ALA A 29 33.61 2.76 10.71
C ALA A 29 34.11 2.09 11.98
N LEU A 30 33.24 1.30 12.62
CA LEU A 30 33.47 0.68 13.92
C LEU A 30 33.91 -0.77 13.71
N ALA A 31 35.04 -1.19 14.30
CA ALA A 31 35.68 -2.47 14.03
C ALA A 31 34.76 -3.68 14.22
N ASP A 32 33.94 -3.69 15.27
CA ASP A 32 33.05 -4.79 15.61
C ASP A 32 31.55 -4.42 15.54
N ALA A 33 31.22 -3.36 14.82
CA ALA A 33 29.83 -2.89 14.72
C ALA A 33 29.48 -2.52 13.27
N GLY A 34 29.29 -1.24 12.96
CA GLY A 34 28.82 -0.80 11.66
C GLY A 34 29.47 0.47 11.14
N VAL A 35 28.97 0.93 10.02
CA VAL A 35 29.33 2.24 9.48
C VAL A 35 28.23 3.22 9.83
N GLU A 36 28.61 4.39 10.31
CA GLU A 36 27.73 5.48 10.75
C GLU A 36 28.03 6.74 9.96
N LEU A 37 26.98 7.41 9.47
CA LEU A 37 27.08 8.71 8.78
C LEU A 37 26.37 9.78 9.61
N TYR A 38 27.00 10.93 9.76
CA TYR A 38 26.55 12.02 10.60
C TYR A 38 26.32 13.32 9.83
N HIS A 39 25.35 14.10 10.28
CA HIS A 39 25.17 15.50 9.92
C HIS A 39 25.15 16.35 11.18
N ASN A 40 26.09 17.29 11.31
CA ASN A 40 26.25 18.13 12.53
C ASN A 40 26.26 17.30 13.84
N ASN A 41 27.05 16.23 13.90
CA ASN A 41 27.15 15.30 15.03
C ASN A 41 25.86 14.51 15.34
N SER A 42 24.82 14.63 14.54
CA SER A 42 23.60 13.84 14.65
C SER A 42 23.69 12.64 13.70
N LEU A 43 23.54 11.42 14.22
CA LEU A 43 23.50 10.20 13.41
C LEU A 43 22.34 10.27 12.43
N LYS A 44 22.59 9.95 11.15
CA LYS A 44 21.59 9.94 10.09
C LYS A 44 21.41 8.58 9.43
N PHE A 45 22.48 7.81 9.33
CA PHE A 45 22.45 6.48 8.72
C PHE A 45 23.43 5.57 9.47
N ALA A 46 23.01 4.34 9.74
CA ALA A 46 23.87 3.32 10.33
C ALA A 46 23.59 1.95 9.73
N THR A 47 24.65 1.17 9.47
CA THR A 47 24.50 -0.25 9.21
C THR A 47 24.36 -1.00 10.55
N THR A 48 23.55 -2.05 10.58
CA THR A 48 23.26 -2.88 11.75
C THR A 48 23.37 -4.35 11.37
N SER A 49 23.33 -5.25 12.34
CA SER A 49 23.34 -6.70 12.09
C SER A 49 22.16 -7.20 11.24
N THR A 50 21.05 -6.44 11.17
CA THR A 50 19.82 -6.83 10.47
C THR A 50 19.50 -5.94 9.26
N GLY A 51 20.32 -4.92 8.98
CA GLY A 51 20.08 -4.01 7.84
C GLY A 51 20.61 -2.62 8.08
N VAL A 52 19.83 -1.60 7.76
CA VAL A 52 20.17 -0.20 7.93
C VAL A 52 19.17 0.53 8.81
N SER A 53 19.66 1.45 9.62
CA SER A 53 18.85 2.38 10.40
C SER A 53 19.00 3.79 9.85
N ILE A 54 17.89 4.51 9.67
CA ILE A 54 17.85 5.88 9.16
C ILE A 54 17.16 6.76 10.18
N THR A 55 17.85 7.81 10.64
CA THR A 55 17.30 8.79 11.56
C THR A 55 16.86 10.02 10.78
N GLY A 56 15.56 10.11 10.51
CA GLY A 56 14.93 11.16 9.71
C GLY A 56 14.23 10.62 8.47
N ASN A 57 13.98 11.50 7.51
CA ASN A 57 13.27 11.15 6.28
C ASN A 57 14.26 10.60 5.21
N VAL A 58 13.77 9.64 4.42
CA VAL A 58 14.38 9.26 3.15
C VAL A 58 13.73 10.12 2.06
N LEU A 59 14.46 11.07 1.53
CA LEU A 59 13.96 11.99 0.53
C LEU A 59 14.57 11.67 -0.84
N PRO A 60 13.75 11.57 -1.91
CA PRO A 60 14.28 11.54 -3.25
C PRO A 60 14.89 12.90 -3.60
N GLU A 61 15.86 12.91 -4.50
CA GLU A 61 16.52 14.14 -4.97
C GLU A 61 15.56 15.08 -5.70
N ALA A 62 14.51 14.53 -6.33
CA ALA A 62 13.47 15.28 -7.02
C ALA A 62 12.13 14.54 -6.96
N ASN A 63 11.02 15.25 -7.15
CA ASN A 63 9.68 14.67 -7.15
C ASN A 63 9.49 13.68 -8.32
N ASN A 64 8.83 12.55 -8.04
CA ASN A 64 8.41 11.54 -9.03
C ASN A 64 9.56 10.93 -9.87
N THR A 65 10.78 10.90 -9.34
CA THR A 65 11.95 10.44 -10.09
C THR A 65 12.60 9.18 -9.53
N ARG A 66 12.20 8.73 -8.34
CA ARG A 66 12.83 7.59 -7.66
C ARG A 66 11.78 6.63 -7.13
N ASN A 67 12.09 5.34 -7.24
CA ASN A 67 11.27 4.25 -6.73
C ASN A 67 11.90 3.63 -5.47
N ILE A 68 11.07 2.94 -4.69
CA ILE A 68 11.49 2.01 -3.65
C ILE A 68 11.26 0.61 -4.22
N GLY A 69 12.34 -0.07 -4.61
CA GLY A 69 12.28 -1.31 -5.40
C GLY A 69 12.10 -1.05 -6.90
N ASP A 70 12.03 -2.13 -7.67
CA ASP A 70 11.79 -2.12 -9.12
C ASP A 70 10.95 -3.34 -9.53
N GLY A 71 10.77 -3.56 -10.85
CA GLY A 71 9.99 -4.68 -11.37
C GLY A 71 10.59 -6.08 -11.12
N SER A 72 11.87 -6.14 -10.72
CA SER A 72 12.62 -7.40 -10.51
C SER A 72 13.02 -7.62 -9.06
N THR A 73 13.26 -6.52 -8.31
CA THR A 73 13.74 -6.53 -6.92
C THR A 73 12.76 -5.79 -6.03
N ASN A 74 11.92 -6.54 -5.33
CA ASN A 74 10.81 -6.02 -4.55
C ASN A 74 11.01 -6.24 -3.05
N PHE A 75 10.40 -5.39 -2.24
CA PHE A 75 10.28 -5.61 -0.80
C PHE A 75 9.25 -6.72 -0.54
N ASN A 76 9.60 -7.65 0.35
CA ASN A 76 8.64 -8.67 0.80
C ASN A 76 7.46 -8.04 1.55
N SER A 77 7.73 -7.03 2.38
CA SER A 77 6.71 -6.31 3.15
C SER A 77 7.13 -4.87 3.41
N ILE A 78 6.14 -3.97 3.50
CA ILE A 78 6.32 -2.59 3.93
C ILE A 78 5.42 -2.35 5.13
N TRP A 79 6.01 -2.05 6.30
CA TRP A 79 5.30 -1.81 7.55
C TRP A 79 5.23 -0.31 7.83
N ALA A 80 4.01 0.22 7.94
CA ALA A 80 3.77 1.60 8.35
C ALA A 80 2.94 1.64 9.63
N SER A 81 3.42 2.33 10.67
CA SER A 81 2.74 2.38 11.97
C SER A 81 1.51 3.29 11.99
N THR A 82 1.42 4.24 11.07
CA THR A 82 0.32 5.22 11.07
C THR A 82 -0.42 5.30 9.74
N ARG A 83 0.26 5.58 8.63
CA ARG A 83 -0.42 5.75 7.33
C ARG A 83 0.53 5.65 6.14
N PHE A 84 -0.02 5.24 5.00
CA PHE A 84 0.50 5.57 3.68
C PHE A 84 -0.23 6.81 3.17
N ARG A 85 0.49 7.83 2.70
CA ARG A 85 -0.09 9.09 2.25
C ARG A 85 0.37 9.41 0.82
N GLY A 86 -0.59 9.75 -0.04
CA GLY A 86 -0.38 10.30 -1.37
C GLY A 86 -1.22 11.56 -1.57
N ASN A 87 -0.92 12.32 -2.60
CA ASN A 87 -1.75 13.42 -3.08
C ASN A 87 -2.94 12.89 -3.91
N ASP A 88 -3.84 13.78 -4.35
CA ASP A 88 -4.93 13.44 -5.26
C ASP A 88 -4.39 12.75 -6.52
N ASN A 89 -5.13 11.79 -7.02
CA ASN A 89 -4.78 10.94 -8.17
C ASN A 89 -3.58 10.00 -7.97
N VAL A 90 -2.93 9.98 -6.79
CA VAL A 90 -1.98 8.91 -6.44
C VAL A 90 -2.76 7.63 -6.20
N LYS A 91 -2.31 6.55 -6.83
CA LYS A 91 -2.97 5.25 -6.80
C LYS A 91 -2.19 4.26 -5.93
N LEU A 92 -2.90 3.50 -5.09
CA LEU A 92 -2.42 2.18 -4.70
C LEU A 92 -2.84 1.21 -5.81
N VAL A 93 -1.88 0.58 -6.46
CA VAL A 93 -2.12 -0.29 -7.62
C VAL A 93 -1.65 -1.70 -7.29
N LEU A 94 -2.48 -2.69 -7.57
CA LEU A 94 -2.19 -4.10 -7.37
C LEU A 94 -2.42 -4.87 -8.67
N GLY A 95 -1.61 -5.90 -8.89
CA GLY A 95 -1.62 -6.73 -10.10
C GLY A 95 -0.71 -6.20 -11.21
N ASN A 96 -0.13 -7.12 -12.01
CA ASN A 96 0.84 -6.80 -13.05
C ASN A 96 0.27 -5.90 -14.17
N SER A 97 -1.03 -6.01 -14.42
CA SER A 97 -1.77 -5.18 -15.39
C SER A 97 -2.54 -4.04 -14.71
N GLN A 98 -2.18 -3.68 -13.48
CA GLN A 98 -2.88 -2.66 -12.69
C GLN A 98 -4.36 -3.03 -12.43
N ASN A 99 -4.63 -4.31 -12.17
CA ASN A 99 -5.97 -4.87 -12.09
C ASN A 99 -6.85 -4.22 -11.01
N LEU A 100 -6.29 -3.84 -9.87
CA LEU A 100 -7.00 -3.12 -8.82
C LEU A 100 -6.32 -1.80 -8.51
N SER A 101 -7.07 -0.71 -8.43
CA SER A 101 -6.59 0.59 -7.95
C SER A 101 -7.48 1.17 -6.88
N ILE A 102 -6.86 1.79 -5.86
CA ILE A 102 -7.53 2.58 -4.83
C ILE A 102 -6.96 3.99 -4.88
N ARG A 103 -7.81 5.00 -5.01
CA ARG A 103 -7.38 6.41 -5.09
C ARG A 103 -8.49 7.37 -4.67
N TYR A 104 -8.11 8.62 -4.45
CA TYR A 104 -8.99 9.79 -4.45
C TYR A 104 -8.68 10.62 -5.70
N ASP A 105 -9.68 11.00 -6.49
CA ASP A 105 -9.49 11.71 -7.77
C ASP A 105 -9.64 13.25 -7.67
N GLY A 106 -9.72 13.77 -6.46
CA GLY A 106 -10.00 15.19 -6.19
C GLY A 106 -11.47 15.45 -5.89
N THR A 107 -12.35 14.47 -6.12
CA THR A 107 -13.80 14.57 -5.90
C THR A 107 -14.34 13.31 -5.19
N ASN A 108 -13.93 12.13 -5.65
CA ASN A 108 -14.48 10.86 -5.20
C ASN A 108 -13.40 9.89 -4.69
N ASN A 109 -13.76 9.06 -3.71
CA ASN A 109 -13.00 7.88 -3.34
C ASN A 109 -13.34 6.75 -4.32
N ILE A 110 -12.35 6.20 -4.98
CA ILE A 110 -12.51 5.18 -6.03
C ILE A 110 -11.78 3.90 -5.63
N ILE A 111 -12.50 2.79 -5.64
CA ILE A 111 -11.96 1.44 -5.68
C ILE A 111 -12.42 0.84 -6.99
N GLY A 112 -11.51 0.49 -7.88
CA GLY A 112 -11.90 0.03 -9.20
C GLY A 112 -10.80 -0.67 -9.97
N SER A 113 -11.20 -1.35 -11.03
CA SER A 113 -10.32 -1.95 -12.01
C SER A 113 -10.18 -1.01 -13.22
N PRO A 114 -8.99 -0.60 -13.61
CA PRO A 114 -8.76 0.12 -14.87
C PRO A 114 -8.83 -0.80 -16.11
N VAL A 115 -8.89 -2.11 -15.91
CA VAL A 115 -9.12 -3.14 -16.91
C VAL A 115 -10.53 -3.72 -16.71
N ALA A 116 -11.04 -4.47 -17.67
CA ALA A 116 -12.40 -5.00 -17.65
C ALA A 116 -12.57 -6.21 -16.71
N ASP A 117 -12.07 -6.08 -15.47
CA ASP A 117 -12.16 -7.11 -14.42
C ASP A 117 -13.30 -6.81 -13.44
N ASP A 118 -13.90 -7.84 -12.89
CA ASP A 118 -14.90 -7.74 -11.83
C ASP A 118 -14.26 -7.38 -10.48
N LEU A 119 -14.98 -6.63 -9.65
CA LEU A 119 -14.59 -6.41 -8.26
C LEU A 119 -15.38 -7.38 -7.37
N HIS A 120 -14.67 -8.27 -6.69
CA HIS A 120 -15.24 -9.20 -5.73
C HIS A 120 -14.90 -8.80 -4.30
N ILE A 121 -15.92 -8.72 -3.43
CA ILE A 121 -15.76 -8.62 -1.98
C ILE A 121 -16.07 -10.00 -1.40
N LYS A 122 -15.09 -10.59 -0.75
CA LYS A 122 -15.15 -11.94 -0.20
C LYS A 122 -14.81 -11.96 1.28
N SER A 123 -15.22 -13.00 1.98
CA SER A 123 -14.82 -13.33 3.35
C SER A 123 -14.38 -14.79 3.41
N GLY A 124 -13.44 -15.09 4.31
CA GLY A 124 -12.91 -16.44 4.50
C GLY A 124 -11.92 -16.48 5.64
N THR A 125 -11.33 -17.63 5.89
CA THR A 125 -10.27 -17.84 6.85
C THR A 125 -8.95 -18.12 6.12
N GLY A 126 -7.89 -17.35 6.47
CA GLY A 126 -6.60 -17.43 5.78
C GLY A 126 -6.68 -16.88 4.35
N ASP A 127 -5.88 -17.42 3.45
CA ASP A 127 -5.84 -17.01 2.03
C ASP A 127 -6.98 -17.64 1.18
N ASN A 128 -7.91 -18.33 1.83
CA ASN A 128 -9.03 -18.99 1.16
C ASN A 128 -10.28 -18.11 1.21
N ASP A 129 -10.38 -17.17 0.28
CA ASP A 129 -11.53 -16.29 0.06
C ASP A 129 -12.69 -17.06 -0.56
N SER A 130 -13.25 -18.03 0.17
CA SER A 130 -14.25 -18.96 -0.36
C SER A 130 -15.66 -18.40 -0.41
N ASN A 131 -16.00 -17.41 0.43
CA ASN A 131 -17.36 -16.89 0.57
C ASN A 131 -17.51 -15.54 -0.12
N PHE A 132 -18.42 -15.44 -1.05
CA PHE A 132 -18.83 -14.16 -1.64
C PHE A 132 -19.72 -13.38 -0.68
N CYS A 133 -19.43 -12.08 -0.55
CA CYS A 133 -20.29 -11.09 0.09
C CYS A 133 -20.94 -10.20 -0.98
N ALA A 134 -20.14 -9.70 -1.94
CA ALA A 134 -20.64 -8.91 -3.06
C ALA A 134 -19.78 -9.13 -4.31
N LYS A 135 -20.39 -8.96 -5.48
CA LYS A 135 -19.71 -8.86 -6.77
C LYS A 135 -20.19 -7.63 -7.52
N PHE A 136 -19.26 -6.92 -8.14
CA PHE A 136 -19.50 -5.83 -9.08
C PHE A 136 -18.96 -6.29 -10.43
N ILE A 137 -19.85 -6.72 -11.30
CA ILE A 137 -19.50 -7.35 -12.58
C ILE A 137 -19.30 -6.25 -13.62
N HIS A 138 -18.18 -6.24 -14.32
CA HIS A 138 -17.89 -5.26 -15.37
C HIS A 138 -18.97 -5.25 -16.44
N GLY A 139 -19.62 -4.09 -16.62
CA GLY A 139 -20.74 -3.95 -17.59
C GLY A 139 -21.97 -4.80 -17.29
N GLY A 140 -22.05 -5.38 -16.11
CA GLY A 140 -23.08 -6.34 -15.71
C GLY A 140 -23.79 -5.98 -14.41
N THR A 141 -24.03 -7.01 -13.61
CA THR A 141 -24.84 -6.94 -12.38
C THR A 141 -24.01 -6.52 -11.16
N VAL A 142 -24.71 -5.97 -10.16
CA VAL A 142 -24.25 -5.95 -8.76
C VAL A 142 -24.98 -7.07 -8.04
N GLU A 143 -24.25 -7.91 -7.36
CA GLU A 143 -24.73 -9.12 -6.69
C GLU A 143 -24.37 -9.10 -5.21
N LEU A 144 -25.33 -9.44 -4.33
CA LEU A 144 -25.13 -9.59 -2.88
C LEU A 144 -25.44 -11.01 -2.47
N TYR A 145 -24.61 -11.56 -1.58
CA TYR A 145 -24.65 -12.96 -1.18
C TYR A 145 -24.80 -13.15 0.32
N HIS A 146 -25.42 -14.26 0.70
CA HIS A 146 -25.39 -14.80 2.06
C HIS A 146 -24.99 -16.28 1.99
N ASN A 147 -23.90 -16.65 2.66
CA ASN A 147 -23.33 -18.00 2.61
C ASN A 147 -23.22 -18.55 1.17
N ASN A 148 -22.60 -17.81 0.27
CA ASN A 148 -22.45 -18.11 -1.16
C ASN A 148 -23.75 -18.25 -1.96
N SER A 149 -24.92 -18.00 -1.34
CA SER A 149 -26.19 -18.01 -2.02
C SER A 149 -26.54 -16.59 -2.44
N LEU A 150 -26.82 -16.38 -3.73
CA LEU A 150 -27.25 -15.08 -4.27
C LEU A 150 -28.59 -14.69 -3.63
N LYS A 151 -28.67 -13.50 -3.07
CA LYS A 151 -29.86 -12.94 -2.43
C LYS A 151 -30.43 -11.72 -3.12
N PHE A 152 -29.58 -10.91 -3.74
CA PHE A 152 -29.99 -9.70 -4.44
C PHE A 152 -29.11 -9.50 -5.69
N ALA A 153 -29.72 -9.16 -6.81
CA ALA A 153 -29.00 -8.83 -8.03
C ALA A 153 -29.70 -7.70 -8.79
N THR A 154 -28.92 -6.76 -9.34
CA THR A 154 -29.42 -5.81 -10.34
C THR A 154 -29.52 -6.50 -11.69
N THR A 155 -30.51 -6.12 -12.50
CA THR A 155 -30.72 -6.62 -13.85
C THR A 155 -30.92 -5.46 -14.81
N SER A 156 -30.98 -5.71 -16.12
CA SER A 156 -31.25 -4.67 -17.13
C SER A 156 -32.63 -4.01 -16.96
N THR A 157 -33.57 -4.65 -16.26
CA THR A 157 -34.95 -4.17 -16.11
C THR A 157 -35.34 -3.89 -14.65
N GLY A 158 -34.42 -4.08 -13.69
CA GLY A 158 -34.73 -3.85 -12.27
C GLY A 158 -33.83 -4.65 -11.34
N VAL A 159 -34.41 -5.25 -10.31
CA VAL A 159 -33.71 -6.05 -9.30
C VAL A 159 -34.40 -7.39 -9.10
N THR A 160 -33.61 -8.41 -8.76
CA THR A 160 -34.11 -9.71 -8.33
C THR A 160 -33.74 -9.92 -6.87
N VAL A 161 -34.74 -10.32 -6.05
CA VAL A 161 -34.56 -10.78 -4.67
C VAL A 161 -34.85 -12.26 -4.63
N THR A 162 -33.90 -13.07 -4.12
CA THR A 162 -34.04 -14.52 -3.95
C THR A 162 -34.35 -14.84 -2.50
N GLY A 163 -35.60 -15.22 -2.23
CA GLY A 163 -36.17 -15.45 -0.90
C GLY A 163 -37.11 -14.34 -0.51
N ASP A 164 -37.33 -14.16 0.79
CA ASP A 164 -38.26 -13.20 1.32
C ASP A 164 -37.71 -11.76 1.28
N MET A 165 -38.57 -10.81 0.92
CA MET A 165 -38.31 -9.38 1.03
C MET A 165 -39.12 -8.84 2.22
N ASN A 166 -38.45 -8.47 3.31
CA ASN A 166 -39.06 -7.86 4.47
C ASN A 166 -38.93 -6.34 4.39
N ILE A 167 -40.06 -5.64 4.30
CA ILE A 167 -40.13 -4.18 4.32
C ILE A 167 -40.80 -3.80 5.66
N SER A 168 -39.98 -3.16 6.55
CA SER A 168 -40.45 -2.75 7.88
C SER A 168 -39.96 -1.31 8.14
N ASP A 169 -40.86 -0.48 8.68
CA ASP A 169 -40.56 0.88 9.14
C ASP A 169 -40.06 0.93 10.59
N GLY A 170 -39.88 -0.23 11.23
CA GLY A 170 -39.48 -0.35 12.63
C GLY A 170 -40.60 -0.10 13.63
N THR A 171 -41.80 0.27 13.19
CA THR A 171 -43.02 0.51 14.04
C THR A 171 -44.06 -0.60 13.93
N GLY A 172 -43.79 -1.63 13.16
CA GLY A 172 -44.70 -2.77 12.91
C GLY A 172 -45.72 -2.52 11.81
N GLN A 173 -45.66 -1.38 11.11
CA GLN A 173 -46.43 -1.10 9.91
C GLN A 173 -45.53 -1.22 8.67
N SER A 174 -45.99 -1.97 7.67
CA SER A 174 -45.30 -2.11 6.39
C SER A 174 -46.02 -1.33 5.30
N HIS A 175 -45.36 -0.42 4.63
CA HIS A 175 -45.87 0.27 3.45
C HIS A 175 -45.32 -0.39 2.19
N TYR A 176 -46.18 -0.96 1.38
CA TYR A 176 -45.83 -1.56 0.10
C TYR A 176 -46.65 -0.88 -1.02
N GLN A 177 -45.93 -0.21 -1.92
CA GLN A 177 -46.56 0.45 -3.07
C GLN A 177 -46.01 -0.14 -4.37
N ILE A 178 -46.86 -0.73 -5.18
CA ILE A 178 -46.54 -1.08 -6.56
C ILE A 178 -47.23 -0.05 -7.45
N THR A 179 -46.43 0.71 -8.21
CA THR A 179 -46.97 1.64 -9.22
C THR A 179 -46.60 1.12 -10.60
N GLN A 180 -47.59 0.87 -11.44
CA GLN A 180 -47.41 0.58 -12.85
C GLN A 180 -47.64 1.87 -13.63
N THR A 181 -46.62 2.35 -14.32
CA THR A 181 -46.75 3.44 -15.32
C THR A 181 -46.78 2.82 -16.69
N ASN A 182 -47.86 3.06 -17.42
CA ASN A 182 -48.02 2.67 -18.83
C ASN A 182 -47.17 3.59 -19.72
#